data_26c823503c18d2585cedfa3f207dc93b
#
_entry.id   26c823503c18d2585cedfa3f207dc93b
#
_cell.length_a   1.000
_cell.length_b   1.000
_cell.length_c   1.000
_cell.angle_alpha   90.00
_cell.angle_beta   90.00
_cell.angle_gamma   90.00
#
_symmetry.space_group_name_H-M   'P 1'
#
loop_
_entity.id
_entity.type
_entity.pdbx_description
1 polymer ?
#
loop_
_entity_poly.entity_id
_entity_poly.type
_entity_poly.pdbx_seq_one_letter_code
_entity_poly.pdbx_strand_id
1 'polypeptide(L)'
;MSHSWGYGANDGPDKWADGFPVANGPRQSPIDIVPGAASYDAGLKPLRLKYDPSTSLDILNNGHSFQVTFADDSDSSTLTEGPITGIYRLKQFHFHWGASDDKGSEHTVAGKMYPAELHLVHWNTKYASFGEAASKPDGLAVVGVFLQIGNKNESLQKVLDKFGTIKAKGKQTTFAGFDPTALLPGSLNYWTYEGSLTTPPLLESVTWIVCKEPISVSSEQMAKFRSLLFSAEGEPECCMVNNYRPPQPLKGRSVRASFK
;
A
#
# COMPACT_ATOMS: atom_id res chain seq x y z
N MET A 1 5.82 -23.09 14.25
CA MET A 1 6.62 -22.96 13.02
C MET A 1 6.76 -21.49 12.66
N SER A 2 7.97 -21.04 12.36
CA SER A 2 8.14 -19.70 11.81
C SER A 2 7.71 -19.74 10.35
N HIS A 3 6.79 -18.85 9.98
CA HIS A 3 6.38 -18.64 8.60
C HIS A 3 7.23 -17.51 8.01
N SER A 4 8.38 -17.90 7.44
CA SER A 4 9.20 -17.00 6.68
C SER A 4 8.65 -16.88 5.27
N TRP A 5 8.56 -15.68 4.77
CA TRP A 5 8.06 -15.38 3.42
C TRP A 5 8.85 -14.20 2.83
N GLY A 6 8.84 -14.10 1.54
CA GLY A 6 9.51 -13.03 0.83
C GLY A 6 9.01 -12.91 -0.60
N TYR A 7 9.89 -12.46 -1.48
CA TYR A 7 9.58 -12.24 -2.90
C TYR A 7 10.52 -13.00 -3.83
N GLY A 8 11.35 -13.88 -3.29
CA GLY A 8 12.30 -14.67 -4.07
C GLY A 8 11.68 -15.93 -4.68
N ALA A 9 12.50 -16.70 -5.39
CA ALA A 9 12.03 -17.91 -6.07
C ALA A 9 11.52 -18.99 -5.11
N ASN A 10 12.07 -19.04 -3.88
CA ASN A 10 11.75 -20.11 -2.93
C ASN A 10 10.76 -19.70 -1.85
N ASP A 11 10.49 -18.42 -1.68
CA ASP A 11 9.65 -17.90 -0.61
C ASP A 11 8.63 -16.86 -1.11
N GLY A 12 8.50 -16.68 -2.41
CA GLY A 12 7.67 -15.67 -3.04
C GLY A 12 6.19 -15.99 -3.09
N PRO A 13 5.39 -15.14 -3.75
CA PRO A 13 3.94 -15.21 -3.78
C PRO A 13 3.35 -16.58 -4.11
N ASP A 14 3.98 -17.35 -5.01
CA ASP A 14 3.52 -18.70 -5.37
C ASP A 14 3.65 -19.72 -4.23
N LYS A 15 4.43 -19.41 -3.21
CA LYS A 15 4.67 -20.28 -2.04
C LYS A 15 3.87 -19.85 -0.82
N TRP A 16 3.28 -18.68 -0.83
CA TRP A 16 2.63 -18.14 0.37
C TRP A 16 1.46 -19.00 0.87
N ALA A 17 0.74 -19.65 -0.05
CA ALA A 17 -0.39 -20.52 0.34
C ALA A 17 0.01 -21.68 1.24
N ASP A 18 1.27 -22.10 1.24
CA ASP A 18 1.75 -23.20 2.09
C ASP A 18 1.67 -22.82 3.57
N GLY A 19 2.05 -21.56 3.89
CA GLY A 19 1.99 -21.04 5.26
C GLY A 19 0.73 -20.22 5.55
N PHE A 20 0.08 -19.72 4.52
CA PHE A 20 -1.08 -18.83 4.62
C PHE A 20 -2.15 -19.26 3.60
N PRO A 21 -2.94 -20.33 3.94
CA PRO A 21 -3.92 -20.89 2.99
C PRO A 21 -4.94 -19.91 2.44
N VAL A 22 -5.22 -18.82 3.17
CA VAL A 22 -6.11 -17.75 2.71
C VAL A 22 -5.60 -17.07 1.42
N ALA A 23 -4.34 -17.32 1.05
CA ALA A 23 -3.79 -16.87 -0.24
C ALA A 23 -4.64 -17.32 -1.43
N ASN A 24 -5.35 -18.44 -1.31
CA ASN A 24 -6.28 -18.98 -2.31
C ASN A 24 -7.75 -18.65 -2.00
N GLY A 25 -7.98 -17.71 -1.12
CA GLY A 25 -9.32 -17.34 -0.66
C GLY A 25 -10.14 -16.56 -1.69
N PRO A 26 -11.39 -16.24 -1.33
CA PRO A 26 -12.36 -15.66 -2.25
C PRO A 26 -12.20 -14.15 -2.49
N ARG A 27 -11.45 -13.45 -1.65
CA ARG A 27 -11.30 -11.98 -1.79
C ARG A 27 -9.85 -11.52 -1.61
N GLN A 28 -8.98 -12.06 -2.42
CA GLN A 28 -7.55 -11.73 -2.38
C GLN A 28 -7.20 -10.50 -3.23
N SER A 29 -6.15 -9.80 -2.83
CA SER A 29 -5.60 -8.60 -3.47
C SER A 29 -4.11 -8.81 -3.79
N PRO A 30 -3.56 -8.09 -4.77
CA PRO A 30 -4.23 -7.11 -5.65
C PRO A 30 -5.06 -7.80 -6.74
N ILE A 31 -5.67 -6.98 -7.59
CA ILE A 31 -6.40 -7.44 -8.77
C ILE A 31 -6.02 -6.60 -9.99
N ASP A 32 -6.34 -7.10 -11.18
CA ASP A 32 -6.33 -6.27 -12.37
C ASP A 32 -7.66 -5.50 -12.43
N ILE A 33 -7.57 -4.18 -12.48
CA ILE A 33 -8.75 -3.32 -12.64
C ILE A 33 -8.99 -3.15 -14.13
N VAL A 34 -10.17 -3.58 -14.58
CA VAL A 34 -10.60 -3.41 -15.96
C VAL A 34 -11.60 -2.26 -15.97
N PRO A 35 -11.21 -1.04 -16.40
CA PRO A 35 -12.07 0.14 -16.29
C PRO A 35 -13.42 -0.03 -16.96
N GLY A 36 -13.46 -0.67 -18.12
CA GLY A 36 -14.71 -0.92 -18.85
C GLY A 36 -15.67 -1.90 -18.17
N ALA A 37 -15.16 -2.72 -17.23
CA ALA A 37 -15.96 -3.67 -16.47
C ALA A 37 -16.37 -3.12 -15.10
N ALA A 38 -15.79 -2.00 -14.67
CA ALA A 38 -16.14 -1.35 -13.42
C ALA A 38 -17.52 -0.69 -13.55
N SER A 39 -18.33 -0.82 -12.52
CA SER A 39 -19.68 -0.24 -12.48
C SER A 39 -19.63 1.13 -11.81
N TYR A 40 -20.03 2.18 -12.55
CA TYR A 40 -20.22 3.49 -11.93
C TYR A 40 -21.30 3.40 -10.87
N ASP A 41 -21.00 3.85 -9.66
CA ASP A 41 -21.97 3.90 -8.55
C ASP A 41 -22.12 5.36 -8.09
N ALA A 42 -23.25 5.96 -8.44
CA ALA A 42 -23.56 7.35 -8.07
C ALA A 42 -23.71 7.54 -6.55
N GLY A 43 -23.89 6.45 -5.80
CA GLY A 43 -23.99 6.48 -4.34
C GLY A 43 -22.64 6.56 -3.64
N LEU A 44 -21.54 6.34 -4.36
CA LEU A 44 -20.20 6.49 -3.78
C LEU A 44 -19.91 7.98 -3.53
N LYS A 45 -19.52 8.27 -2.30
CA LYS A 45 -19.20 9.63 -1.89
C LYS A 45 -17.74 9.95 -2.22
N PRO A 46 -17.39 11.24 -2.36
CA PRO A 46 -15.96 11.63 -2.39
C PRO A 46 -15.24 11.17 -1.14
N LEU A 47 -13.96 10.80 -1.29
CA LEU A 47 -13.11 10.49 -0.15
C LEU A 47 -12.88 11.74 0.67
N ARG A 48 -12.84 11.55 1.99
CA ARG A 48 -12.43 12.60 2.93
C ARG A 48 -11.22 12.12 3.71
N LEU A 49 -10.06 12.65 3.35
CA LEU A 49 -8.80 12.39 4.05
C LEU A 49 -8.44 13.64 4.84
N LYS A 50 -8.28 13.45 6.14
CA LYS A 50 -7.88 14.51 7.06
C LYS A 50 -6.65 13.98 7.80
N TYR A 51 -5.48 14.51 7.47
CA TYR A 51 -4.23 14.08 8.09
C TYR A 51 -3.57 15.23 8.84
N ASP A 52 -3.05 14.92 10.02
CA ASP A 52 -2.29 15.83 10.86
C ASP A 52 -0.81 15.45 10.77
N PRO A 53 0.05 16.32 10.19
CA PRO A 53 1.48 16.06 10.06
C PRO A 53 2.19 15.72 11.36
N SER A 54 1.67 16.22 12.50
CA SER A 54 2.27 15.95 13.81
C SER A 54 2.11 14.50 14.27
N THR A 55 1.29 13.71 13.56
CA THR A 55 1.10 12.28 13.89
C THR A 55 2.14 11.36 13.24
N SER A 56 2.95 11.84 12.29
CA SER A 56 4.04 11.01 11.76
C SER A 56 5.11 10.77 12.83
N LEU A 57 5.56 9.52 12.97
CA LEU A 57 6.44 9.09 14.05
C LEU A 57 7.82 8.70 13.56
N ASP A 58 7.89 7.69 12.73
CA ASP A 58 9.17 7.09 12.30
C ASP A 58 9.07 6.49 10.90
N ILE A 59 10.23 6.16 10.36
CA ILE A 59 10.37 5.43 9.11
C ILE A 59 11.22 4.20 9.39
N LEU A 60 10.78 3.05 8.85
CA LEU A 60 11.32 1.73 9.16
C LEU A 60 11.53 0.92 7.89
N ASN A 61 12.68 0.26 7.77
CA ASN A 61 12.87 -0.84 6.82
C ASN A 61 12.48 -2.14 7.53
N ASN A 62 11.35 -2.73 7.13
CA ASN A 62 10.84 -3.94 7.77
C ASN A 62 11.27 -5.25 7.08
N GLY A 63 12.17 -5.14 6.09
CA GLY A 63 12.65 -6.30 5.32
C GLY A 63 11.77 -6.69 4.14
N HIS A 64 10.61 -6.05 3.95
CA HIS A 64 9.69 -6.29 2.83
C HIS A 64 9.43 -5.02 2.04
N SER A 65 9.46 -3.90 2.71
CA SER A 65 9.27 -2.55 2.20
C SER A 65 9.90 -1.59 3.21
N PHE A 66 9.74 -0.30 3.00
CA PHE A 66 9.85 0.66 4.09
C PHE A 66 8.46 1.18 4.42
N GLN A 67 8.24 1.55 5.66
CA GLN A 67 6.98 2.16 6.07
C GLN A 67 7.20 3.39 6.93
N VAL A 68 6.29 4.34 6.82
CA VAL A 68 6.18 5.49 7.70
C VAL A 68 4.99 5.24 8.63
N THR A 69 5.24 5.26 9.93
CA THR A 69 4.22 4.98 10.96
C THR A 69 3.66 6.25 11.54
N PHE A 70 2.40 6.19 11.96
CA PHE A 70 1.66 7.33 12.50
C PHE A 70 1.10 6.99 13.89
N ALA A 71 0.99 8.01 14.75
CA ALA A 71 0.25 7.89 16.00
C ALA A 71 -1.23 7.65 15.69
N ASP A 72 -1.78 6.57 16.25
CA ASP A 72 -3.14 6.15 15.99
C ASP A 72 -3.96 5.97 17.28
N ASP A 73 -3.63 6.74 18.31
CA ASP A 73 -4.33 6.77 19.61
C ASP A 73 -5.45 7.81 19.64
N SER A 74 -5.66 8.52 18.54
CA SER A 74 -6.73 9.53 18.40
C SER A 74 -7.19 9.62 16.95
N ASP A 75 -8.25 10.37 16.70
CA ASP A 75 -8.81 10.63 15.37
C ASP A 75 -8.14 11.81 14.66
N SER A 76 -6.86 12.04 14.90
CA SER A 76 -6.13 13.17 14.31
C SER A 76 -5.87 12.99 12.81
N SER A 77 -5.67 11.75 12.37
CA SER A 77 -5.40 11.44 10.95
C SER A 77 -6.36 10.34 10.50
N THR A 78 -7.37 10.72 9.71
CA THR A 78 -8.49 9.82 9.42
C THR A 78 -8.92 9.83 7.97
N LEU A 79 -9.52 8.73 7.57
CA LEU A 79 -10.27 8.53 6.33
C LEU A 79 -11.73 8.30 6.67
N THR A 80 -12.62 9.03 6.01
CA THR A 80 -14.07 8.89 6.14
C THR A 80 -14.72 9.04 4.78
N GLU A 81 -16.03 8.77 4.70
CA GLU A 81 -16.81 8.91 3.47
C GLU A 81 -16.37 7.90 2.40
N GLY A 82 -16.32 8.29 1.15
CA GLY A 82 -16.02 7.33 0.09
C GLY A 82 -16.95 6.10 0.14
N PRO A 83 -16.39 4.89 0.00
CA PRO A 83 -17.15 3.64 0.07
C PRO A 83 -17.31 3.10 1.49
N ILE A 84 -16.73 3.75 2.49
CA ILE A 84 -16.70 3.24 3.86
C ILE A 84 -17.70 3.94 4.76
N THR A 85 -18.07 3.26 5.83
CA THR A 85 -18.91 3.78 6.90
C THR A 85 -18.09 3.89 8.17
N GLY A 86 -18.23 5.00 8.89
CA GLY A 86 -17.46 5.23 10.12
C GLY A 86 -16.11 5.88 9.87
N ILE A 87 -15.26 5.80 10.88
CA ILE A 87 -13.97 6.50 10.94
C ILE A 87 -12.83 5.48 10.91
N TYR A 88 -11.91 5.65 9.97
CA TYR A 88 -10.72 4.82 9.86
C TYR A 88 -9.48 5.67 10.14
N ARG A 89 -8.64 5.21 11.06
CA ARG A 89 -7.40 5.90 11.44
C ARG A 89 -6.22 5.47 10.60
N LEU A 90 -5.40 6.42 10.19
CA LEU A 90 -4.15 6.13 9.49
C LEU A 90 -3.16 5.46 10.45
N LYS A 91 -2.70 4.27 10.07
CA LYS A 91 -1.69 3.51 10.80
C LYS A 91 -0.30 3.72 10.22
N GLN A 92 -0.17 3.56 8.92
CA GLN A 92 1.11 3.64 8.22
C GLN A 92 0.89 3.78 6.73
N PHE A 93 1.93 4.22 6.01
CA PHE A 93 1.99 4.02 4.57
C PHE A 93 3.29 3.33 4.18
N HIS A 94 3.26 2.63 3.08
CA HIS A 94 4.41 1.93 2.50
C HIS A 94 4.25 1.85 1.00
N PHE A 95 5.27 1.33 0.32
CA PHE A 95 5.29 1.23 -1.14
C PHE A 95 5.66 -0.18 -1.59
N HIS A 96 5.33 -0.48 -2.85
CA HIS A 96 5.79 -1.64 -3.61
C HIS A 96 6.40 -1.12 -4.91
N TRP A 97 7.49 -1.72 -5.37
CA TRP A 97 8.18 -1.26 -6.58
C TRP A 97 8.93 -2.40 -7.28
N GLY A 98 9.41 -2.11 -8.49
CA GLY A 98 10.06 -3.09 -9.34
C GLY A 98 11.57 -2.93 -9.44
N ALA A 99 12.18 -3.85 -10.17
CA ALA A 99 13.60 -3.78 -10.53
C ALA A 99 13.86 -2.78 -11.67
N SER A 100 12.82 -2.38 -12.40
CA SER A 100 12.90 -1.45 -13.53
C SER A 100 11.63 -0.59 -13.57
N ASP A 101 11.65 0.49 -14.35
CA ASP A 101 10.56 1.46 -14.37
C ASP A 101 9.27 0.93 -15.03
N ASP A 102 9.31 -0.24 -15.66
CA ASP A 102 8.14 -0.85 -16.33
C ASP A 102 7.37 -1.83 -15.46
N LYS A 103 7.77 -2.03 -14.21
CA LYS A 103 7.10 -2.94 -13.28
C LYS A 103 7.20 -2.42 -11.85
N GLY A 104 6.33 -2.92 -10.98
CA GLY A 104 6.40 -2.59 -9.57
C GLY A 104 5.07 -2.46 -8.85
N SER A 105 4.00 -2.02 -9.54
CA SER A 105 2.71 -1.90 -8.87
C SER A 105 2.10 -3.28 -8.58
N GLU A 106 1.22 -3.32 -7.62
CA GLU A 106 0.46 -4.52 -7.25
C GLU A 106 -0.83 -4.59 -8.06
N HIS A 107 -1.68 -3.56 -7.94
CA HIS A 107 -2.81 -3.42 -8.85
C HIS A 107 -2.29 -3.09 -10.24
N THR A 108 -3.03 -3.55 -11.24
CA THR A 108 -2.80 -3.20 -12.65
C THR A 108 -4.10 -2.62 -13.20
N VAL A 109 -3.99 -1.83 -14.26
CA VAL A 109 -5.15 -1.21 -14.91
C VAL A 109 -5.16 -1.63 -16.37
N ALA A 110 -6.13 -2.46 -16.76
CA ALA A 110 -6.21 -3.06 -18.09
C ALA A 110 -4.87 -3.71 -18.48
N GLY A 111 -4.28 -4.43 -17.54
CA GLY A 111 -3.00 -5.12 -17.71
C GLY A 111 -1.77 -4.24 -17.56
N LYS A 112 -1.92 -2.93 -17.41
CA LYS A 112 -0.78 -2.02 -17.25
C LYS A 112 -0.27 -2.05 -15.81
N MET A 113 1.04 -2.30 -15.67
CA MET A 113 1.76 -2.21 -14.40
C MET A 113 2.47 -0.85 -14.33
N TYR A 114 2.38 -0.18 -13.18
CA TYR A 114 3.08 1.07 -12.91
C TYR A 114 4.43 0.79 -12.23
N PRO A 115 5.36 1.75 -12.23
CA PRO A 115 6.67 1.58 -11.56
C PRO A 115 6.59 1.30 -10.07
N ALA A 116 5.56 1.83 -9.40
CA ALA A 116 5.39 1.66 -7.97
C ALA A 116 3.95 1.94 -7.56
N GLU A 117 3.62 1.54 -6.33
CA GLU A 117 2.31 1.78 -5.74
C GLU A 117 2.47 2.13 -4.27
N LEU A 118 1.80 3.19 -3.85
CA LEU A 118 1.71 3.66 -2.46
C LEU A 118 0.46 3.10 -1.82
N HIS A 119 0.57 2.57 -0.61
CA HIS A 119 -0.54 2.11 0.20
C HIS A 119 -0.63 2.88 1.51
N LEU A 120 -1.75 3.58 1.70
CA LEU A 120 -2.07 4.27 2.95
C LEU A 120 -3.05 3.40 3.72
N VAL A 121 -2.59 2.81 4.82
CA VAL A 121 -3.32 1.77 5.57
C VAL A 121 -4.05 2.39 6.75
N HIS A 122 -5.38 2.19 6.80
CA HIS A 122 -6.26 2.74 7.84
C HIS A 122 -7.05 1.61 8.49
N TRP A 123 -7.41 1.77 9.78
CA TRP A 123 -8.20 0.76 10.49
C TRP A 123 -9.46 1.37 11.12
N ASN A 124 -10.50 0.57 11.16
CA ASN A 124 -11.83 0.96 11.61
C ASN A 124 -11.87 1.14 13.12
N THR A 125 -12.17 2.35 13.57
CA THR A 125 -12.16 2.71 14.99
C THR A 125 -13.31 2.11 15.80
N LYS A 126 -14.26 1.43 15.15
CA LYS A 126 -15.26 0.66 15.91
C LYS A 126 -14.63 -0.56 16.61
N TYR A 127 -13.44 -0.95 16.20
CA TYR A 127 -12.63 -1.95 16.90
C TYR A 127 -11.61 -1.28 17.79
N ALA A 128 -11.07 -2.02 18.76
CA ALA A 128 -10.24 -1.43 19.83
C ALA A 128 -8.81 -1.10 19.39
N SER A 129 -8.32 -1.78 18.33
CA SER A 129 -6.93 -1.66 17.88
C SER A 129 -6.80 -2.06 16.43
N PHE A 130 -5.68 -1.68 15.81
CA PHE A 130 -5.33 -2.17 14.46
C PHE A 130 -5.33 -3.71 14.41
N GLY A 131 -4.73 -4.36 15.42
CA GLY A 131 -4.64 -5.83 15.45
C GLY A 131 -6.01 -6.50 15.48
N GLU A 132 -6.96 -5.96 16.24
CA GLU A 132 -8.33 -6.46 16.25
C GLU A 132 -9.02 -6.21 14.92
N ALA A 133 -8.90 -4.99 14.39
CA ALA A 133 -9.51 -4.61 13.13
C ALA A 133 -9.00 -5.45 11.94
N ALA A 134 -7.72 -5.77 11.94
CA ALA A 134 -7.09 -6.50 10.82
C ALA A 134 -7.68 -7.89 10.58
N SER A 135 -8.38 -8.48 11.57
CA SER A 135 -9.04 -9.78 11.44
C SER A 135 -10.53 -9.68 11.08
N LYS A 136 -11.06 -8.47 10.92
CA LYS A 136 -12.50 -8.24 10.67
C LYS A 136 -12.73 -7.95 9.17
N PRO A 137 -13.85 -8.43 8.60
CA PRO A 137 -14.14 -8.21 7.17
C PRO A 137 -14.19 -6.73 6.76
N ASP A 138 -14.55 -5.85 7.67
CA ASP A 138 -14.61 -4.40 7.47
C ASP A 138 -13.58 -3.64 8.31
N GLY A 139 -12.50 -4.30 8.69
CA GLY A 139 -11.54 -3.75 9.64
C GLY A 139 -10.59 -2.73 9.08
N LEU A 140 -10.22 -2.86 7.81
CA LEU A 140 -9.19 -2.02 7.18
C LEU A 140 -9.72 -1.33 5.92
N ALA A 141 -9.16 -0.16 5.64
CA ALA A 141 -9.34 0.54 4.37
C ALA A 141 -7.96 1.01 3.89
N VAL A 142 -7.59 0.62 2.69
CA VAL A 142 -6.30 0.99 2.11
C VAL A 142 -6.54 1.83 0.88
N VAL A 143 -5.91 3.01 0.85
CA VAL A 143 -5.88 3.88 -0.32
C VAL A 143 -4.63 3.56 -1.11
N GLY A 144 -4.80 3.13 -2.36
CA GLY A 144 -3.70 2.85 -3.29
C GLY A 144 -3.52 4.01 -4.26
N VAL A 145 -2.27 4.41 -4.47
CA VAL A 145 -1.90 5.48 -5.41
C VAL A 145 -0.77 4.96 -6.29
N PHE A 146 -0.98 4.98 -7.60
CA PHE A 146 0.06 4.61 -8.56
C PHE A 146 1.10 5.72 -8.70
N LEU A 147 2.35 5.31 -8.88
CA LEU A 147 3.45 6.20 -9.24
C LEU A 147 3.78 5.98 -10.72
N GLN A 148 3.95 7.06 -11.45
CA GLN A 148 4.29 7.03 -12.87
C GLN A 148 5.54 7.88 -13.11
N ILE A 149 6.43 7.40 -13.97
CA ILE A 149 7.66 8.14 -14.29
C ILE A 149 7.31 9.48 -14.94
N GLY A 150 7.91 10.52 -14.40
CA GLY A 150 7.72 11.89 -14.85
C GLY A 150 8.63 12.84 -14.07
N ASN A 151 8.10 13.99 -13.69
CA ASN A 151 8.84 14.98 -12.92
C ASN A 151 9.19 14.45 -11.53
N LYS A 152 10.32 14.92 -11.00
CA LYS A 152 10.69 14.69 -9.60
C LYS A 152 9.56 15.12 -8.68
N ASN A 153 9.26 14.28 -7.70
CA ASN A 153 8.24 14.54 -6.67
C ASN A 153 8.94 15.06 -5.42
N GLU A 154 8.81 16.37 -5.18
CA GLU A 154 9.50 17.04 -4.07
C GLU A 154 8.98 16.59 -2.69
N SER A 155 7.71 16.24 -2.58
CA SER A 155 7.14 15.73 -1.33
C SER A 155 7.67 14.35 -1.02
N LEU A 156 7.74 13.48 -2.02
CA LEU A 156 8.31 12.14 -1.90
C LEU A 156 9.80 12.22 -1.55
N GLN A 157 10.52 13.22 -2.06
CA GLN A 157 11.94 13.39 -1.79
C GLN A 157 12.25 13.50 -0.29
N LYS A 158 11.35 14.09 0.49
CA LYS A 158 11.50 14.19 1.96
C LYS A 158 11.60 12.81 2.59
N VAL A 159 10.83 11.85 2.08
CA VAL A 159 10.85 10.44 2.53
C VAL A 159 12.17 9.78 2.09
N LEU A 160 12.55 9.95 0.82
CA LEU A 160 13.76 9.36 0.25
C LEU A 160 15.03 9.86 0.93
N ASP A 161 15.03 11.10 1.44
CA ASP A 161 16.17 11.69 2.14
C ASP A 161 16.54 10.92 3.42
N LYS A 162 15.64 10.09 3.95
CA LYS A 162 15.90 9.25 5.12
C LYS A 162 16.46 7.87 4.78
N PHE A 163 16.47 7.47 3.52
CA PHE A 163 16.85 6.10 3.11
C PHE A 163 18.27 5.72 3.50
N GLY A 164 19.20 6.69 3.56
CA GLY A 164 20.54 6.42 4.01
C GLY A 164 20.63 5.91 5.44
N THR A 165 19.63 6.19 6.27
CA THR A 165 19.58 5.77 7.68
C THR A 165 18.82 4.45 7.89
N ILE A 166 18.11 3.96 6.87
CA ILE A 166 17.29 2.74 6.97
C ILE A 166 17.60 1.75 5.85
N LYS A 167 18.84 1.73 5.37
CA LYS A 167 19.20 0.89 4.22
C LYS A 167 18.96 -0.60 4.49
N ALA A 168 19.33 -1.10 5.66
CA ALA A 168 19.23 -2.51 6.02
C ALA A 168 17.92 -2.82 6.79
N LYS A 169 17.47 -4.06 6.66
CA LYS A 169 16.32 -4.59 7.41
C LYS A 169 16.46 -4.33 8.90
N GLY A 170 15.38 -3.87 9.51
CA GLY A 170 15.30 -3.60 10.95
C GLY A 170 15.77 -2.20 11.36
N LYS A 171 16.32 -1.42 10.43
CA LYS A 171 16.73 -0.04 10.71
C LYS A 171 15.51 0.87 10.74
N GLN A 172 15.49 1.79 11.71
CA GLN A 172 14.44 2.81 11.80
C GLN A 172 15.01 4.10 12.34
N THR A 173 14.37 5.20 11.99
CA THR A 173 14.71 6.53 12.49
C THR A 173 13.44 7.37 12.64
N THR A 174 13.52 8.45 13.39
CA THR A 174 12.40 9.37 13.56
C THR A 174 12.05 10.04 12.24
N PHE A 175 10.76 10.28 12.04
CA PHE A 175 10.26 10.96 10.85
C PHE A 175 9.03 11.80 11.21
N ALA A 176 9.27 12.93 11.88
CA ALA A 176 8.22 13.79 12.39
C ALA A 176 7.81 14.85 11.36
N GLY A 177 6.56 15.32 11.48
CA GLY A 177 6.09 16.49 10.73
C GLY A 177 5.81 16.24 9.25
N PHE A 178 5.66 14.98 8.83
CA PHE A 178 5.35 14.68 7.43
C PHE A 178 3.84 14.64 7.18
N ASP A 179 3.38 15.40 6.18
CA ASP A 179 1.98 15.41 5.75
C ASP A 179 1.80 14.45 4.55
N PRO A 180 1.17 13.28 4.76
CA PRO A 180 0.97 12.34 3.67
C PRO A 180 -0.06 12.79 2.63
N THR A 181 -0.84 13.84 2.90
CA THR A 181 -1.72 14.46 1.89
C THR A 181 -0.92 14.90 0.66
N ALA A 182 0.35 15.26 0.84
CA ALA A 182 1.24 15.69 -0.24
C ALA A 182 1.57 14.57 -1.24
N LEU A 183 1.25 13.31 -0.91
CA LEU A 183 1.45 12.15 -1.78
C LEU A 183 0.17 11.74 -2.53
N LEU A 184 -0.91 12.49 -2.37
CA LEU A 184 -2.18 12.22 -3.05
C LEU A 184 -2.22 12.89 -4.42
N PRO A 185 -2.90 12.26 -5.40
CA PRO A 185 -3.09 12.89 -6.71
C PRO A 185 -4.06 14.08 -6.64
N GLY A 186 -4.06 14.90 -7.70
CA GLY A 186 -4.93 16.06 -7.78
C GLY A 186 -6.42 15.71 -7.83
N SER A 187 -6.77 14.62 -8.49
CA SER A 187 -8.12 14.07 -8.50
C SER A 187 -8.19 12.85 -7.57
N LEU A 188 -9.24 12.77 -6.77
CA LEU A 188 -9.49 11.62 -5.89
C LEU A 188 -10.57 10.68 -6.45
N ASN A 189 -10.81 10.69 -7.77
CA ASN A 189 -11.60 9.64 -8.41
C ASN A 189 -10.96 8.29 -8.14
N TYR A 190 -11.79 7.27 -7.84
CA TYR A 190 -11.27 5.98 -7.40
C TYR A 190 -12.12 4.81 -7.89
N TRP A 191 -11.50 3.63 -7.93
CA TRP A 191 -12.15 2.33 -7.97
C TRP A 191 -12.15 1.73 -6.58
N THR A 192 -13.16 0.95 -6.25
CA THR A 192 -13.23 0.28 -4.95
C THR A 192 -13.74 -1.15 -5.10
N TYR A 193 -13.18 -2.05 -4.28
CA TYR A 193 -13.57 -3.45 -4.21
C TYR A 193 -13.18 -4.03 -2.86
N GLU A 194 -13.78 -5.14 -2.48
CA GLU A 194 -13.46 -5.84 -1.25
C GLU A 194 -12.31 -6.83 -1.48
N GLY A 195 -11.25 -6.71 -0.69
CA GLY A 195 -10.05 -7.50 -0.88
C GLY A 195 -9.33 -7.83 0.41
N SER A 196 -8.01 -7.94 0.31
CA SER A 196 -7.16 -8.43 1.39
C SER A 196 -5.90 -7.58 1.56
N LEU A 197 -5.15 -7.86 2.63
CA LEU A 197 -3.74 -7.49 2.69
C LEU A 197 -3.02 -8.18 1.53
N THR A 198 -2.02 -7.51 0.96
CA THR A 198 -1.23 -8.05 -0.16
C THR A 198 0.06 -8.73 0.29
N THR A 199 0.32 -8.71 1.58
CA THR A 199 1.42 -9.45 2.20
C THR A 199 0.86 -10.41 3.24
N PRO A 200 1.55 -11.51 3.54
CA PRO A 200 1.17 -12.34 4.67
C PRO A 200 0.95 -11.52 5.95
N PRO A 201 -0.09 -11.77 6.71
CA PRO A 201 -1.01 -12.92 6.70
C PRO A 201 -2.14 -12.90 5.67
N LEU A 202 -2.18 -11.97 4.72
CA LEU A 202 -3.15 -11.97 3.60
C LEU A 202 -4.62 -11.92 4.04
N LEU A 203 -4.89 -11.31 5.19
CA LEU A 203 -6.21 -11.25 5.81
C LEU A 203 -7.23 -10.55 4.91
N GLU A 204 -8.40 -11.16 4.76
CA GLU A 204 -9.49 -10.68 3.92
C GLU A 204 -10.34 -9.65 4.66
N SER A 205 -9.73 -8.51 4.93
CA SER A 205 -10.25 -7.48 5.82
C SER A 205 -10.24 -6.08 5.23
N VAL A 206 -9.86 -5.94 3.94
CA VAL A 206 -9.57 -4.64 3.35
C VAL A 206 -10.64 -4.19 2.37
N THR A 207 -11.20 -2.99 2.60
CA THR A 207 -11.89 -2.24 1.55
C THR A 207 -10.82 -1.46 0.80
N TRP A 208 -10.58 -1.83 -0.45
CA TRP A 208 -9.62 -1.17 -1.32
C TRP A 208 -10.20 0.05 -2.00
N ILE A 209 -9.43 1.13 -2.02
CA ILE A 209 -9.75 2.40 -2.67
C ILE A 209 -8.55 2.76 -3.52
N VAL A 210 -8.64 2.52 -4.83
CA VAL A 210 -7.50 2.73 -5.74
C VAL A 210 -7.75 3.98 -6.56
N CYS A 211 -6.89 4.99 -6.38
CA CYS A 211 -6.99 6.25 -7.12
C CYS A 211 -6.71 6.03 -8.61
N LYS A 212 -7.55 6.62 -9.45
CA LYS A 212 -7.38 6.55 -10.91
C LYS A 212 -6.16 7.32 -11.39
N GLU A 213 -5.92 8.51 -10.83
CA GLU A 213 -4.85 9.40 -11.25
C GLU A 213 -3.54 9.03 -10.54
N PRO A 214 -2.45 8.75 -11.27
CA PRO A 214 -1.16 8.50 -10.64
C PRO A 214 -0.52 9.80 -10.16
N ILE A 215 0.45 9.66 -9.25
CA ILE A 215 1.38 10.74 -8.95
C ILE A 215 2.69 10.52 -9.71
N SER A 216 3.49 11.56 -9.86
CA SER A 216 4.76 11.47 -10.58
C SER A 216 5.90 11.05 -9.64
N VAL A 217 6.89 10.41 -10.23
CA VAL A 217 8.16 10.04 -9.60
C VAL A 217 9.23 10.09 -10.69
N SER A 218 10.44 10.55 -10.39
CA SER A 218 11.51 10.53 -11.38
C SER A 218 12.21 9.15 -11.42
N SER A 219 12.86 8.83 -12.52
CA SER A 219 13.68 7.61 -12.63
C SER A 219 14.79 7.59 -11.58
N GLU A 220 15.37 8.75 -11.27
CA GLU A 220 16.41 8.88 -10.23
C GLU A 220 15.84 8.57 -8.85
N GLN A 221 14.62 9.00 -8.58
CA GLN A 221 13.94 8.66 -7.33
C GLN A 221 13.65 7.16 -7.26
N MET A 222 13.21 6.54 -8.36
CA MET A 222 13.02 5.09 -8.39
C MET A 222 14.32 4.32 -8.11
N ALA A 223 15.44 4.81 -8.62
CA ALA A 223 16.75 4.22 -8.31
C ALA A 223 17.03 4.24 -6.80
N LYS A 224 16.58 5.28 -6.11
CA LYS A 224 16.73 5.38 -4.66
C LYS A 224 15.91 4.31 -3.92
N PHE A 225 14.67 4.05 -4.34
CA PHE A 225 13.88 2.93 -3.80
C PHE A 225 14.66 1.61 -3.89
N ARG A 226 15.31 1.36 -5.02
CA ARG A 226 16.04 0.11 -5.30
C ARG A 226 17.36 0.01 -4.53
N SER A 227 17.77 1.07 -3.83
CA SER A 227 18.96 1.06 -2.99
C SER A 227 18.70 0.50 -1.59
N LEU A 228 17.44 0.36 -1.17
CA LEU A 228 17.08 -0.32 0.06
C LEU A 228 17.41 -1.81 -0.03
N LEU A 229 17.58 -2.46 1.10
CA LEU A 229 17.93 -3.88 1.17
C LEU A 229 16.84 -4.70 1.84
N PHE A 230 16.59 -5.90 1.30
CA PHE A 230 15.84 -6.95 2.02
C PHE A 230 16.64 -7.50 3.20
N SER A 231 17.97 -7.52 3.07
CA SER A 231 18.88 -8.14 4.01
C SER A 231 19.22 -7.22 5.18
N ALA A 232 19.55 -7.81 6.31
CA ALA A 232 20.01 -7.10 7.49
C ALA A 232 21.50 -6.76 7.37
N GLU A 233 21.96 -5.82 8.19
CA GLU A 233 23.38 -5.47 8.29
C GLU A 233 24.19 -6.71 8.66
N GLY A 234 25.31 -6.91 7.99
CA GLY A 234 26.18 -8.07 8.21
C GLY A 234 25.79 -9.31 7.39
N GLU A 235 24.65 -9.31 6.72
CA GLU A 235 24.26 -10.36 5.78
C GLU A 235 24.69 -9.98 4.35
N PRO A 236 24.77 -10.96 3.42
CA PRO A 236 24.98 -10.64 2.01
C PRO A 236 23.89 -9.69 1.52
N GLU A 237 24.30 -8.60 0.87
CA GLU A 237 23.36 -7.57 0.42
C GLU A 237 22.43 -8.09 -0.67
N CYS A 238 21.13 -7.92 -0.44
CA CYS A 238 20.07 -8.24 -1.39
C CYS A 238 19.22 -6.98 -1.59
N CYS A 239 19.31 -6.37 -2.77
CA CYS A 239 18.55 -5.16 -3.07
C CYS A 239 17.06 -5.41 -3.04
N MET A 240 16.33 -4.48 -2.42
CA MET A 240 14.88 -4.54 -2.30
C MET A 240 14.25 -4.08 -3.61
N VAL A 241 13.88 -5.04 -4.43
CA VAL A 241 13.21 -4.84 -5.71
C VAL A 241 12.17 -5.93 -5.92
N ASN A 242 11.17 -5.66 -6.77
CA ASN A 242 10.12 -6.62 -7.08
C ASN A 242 9.36 -7.12 -5.84
N ASN A 243 9.13 -6.22 -4.89
CA ASN A 243 8.42 -6.52 -3.65
C ASN A 243 6.90 -6.34 -3.82
N TYR A 244 6.34 -6.87 -4.89
CA TYR A 244 4.91 -6.82 -5.21
C TYR A 244 4.34 -8.21 -5.41
N ARG A 245 3.07 -8.37 -5.02
CA ARG A 245 2.28 -9.55 -5.33
C ARG A 245 1.58 -9.32 -6.66
N PRO A 246 1.55 -10.32 -7.58
CA PRO A 246 0.80 -10.17 -8.82
C PRO A 246 -0.72 -10.18 -8.61
N PRO A 247 -1.51 -9.73 -9.60
CA PRO A 247 -2.97 -9.74 -9.53
C PRO A 247 -3.54 -11.14 -9.27
N GLN A 248 -4.60 -11.18 -8.46
CA GLN A 248 -5.30 -12.38 -8.03
C GLN A 248 -6.68 -12.49 -8.68
N PRO A 249 -7.26 -13.70 -8.76
CA PRO A 249 -8.58 -13.90 -9.36
C PRO A 249 -9.68 -13.14 -8.64
N LEU A 250 -10.59 -12.51 -9.39
CA LEU A 250 -11.75 -11.81 -8.83
C LEU A 250 -12.72 -12.72 -8.09
N LYS A 251 -12.90 -13.95 -8.56
CA LYS A 251 -13.83 -14.92 -7.94
C LYS A 251 -15.22 -14.35 -7.72
N GLY A 252 -15.74 -13.66 -8.74
CA GLY A 252 -17.10 -13.15 -8.73
C GLY A 252 -17.29 -11.77 -8.10
N ARG A 253 -16.21 -11.14 -7.63
CA ARG A 253 -16.28 -9.78 -7.07
C ARG A 253 -16.48 -8.75 -8.17
N SER A 254 -17.13 -7.65 -7.81
CA SER A 254 -17.29 -6.50 -8.68
C SER A 254 -16.41 -5.35 -8.22
N VAL A 255 -15.95 -4.56 -9.17
CA VAL A 255 -15.24 -3.30 -8.93
C VAL A 255 -16.20 -2.15 -9.25
N ARG A 256 -16.33 -1.21 -8.33
CA ARG A 256 -17.15 -0.01 -8.52
C ARG A 256 -16.25 1.19 -8.80
N ALA A 257 -16.77 2.14 -9.59
CA ALA A 257 -16.09 3.40 -9.89
C ALA A 257 -16.87 4.57 -9.31
N SER A 258 -16.15 5.53 -8.72
CA SER A 258 -16.73 6.78 -8.21
C SER A 258 -17.00 7.79 -9.31
N PHE A 259 -16.62 7.51 -10.54
CA PHE A 259 -16.61 8.41 -11.68
C PHE A 259 -17.14 7.70 -12.94
N LYS A 260 -17.61 8.50 -13.88
CA LYS A 260 -18.05 8.01 -15.20
C LYS A 260 -16.91 7.99 -16.21
#